data_ca0f85cb2fe1f2961a88f580d5dba6ec
#
_entry.id   ca0f85cb2fe1f2961a88f580d5dba6ec
#
_cell.length_a   1.000
_cell.length_b   1.000
_cell.length_c   1.000
_cell.angle_alpha   90.00
_cell.angle_beta   90.00
_cell.angle_gamma   90.00
#
_symmetry.space_group_name_H-M   'P 1'
#
loop_
_entity.id
_entity.type
_entity.pdbx_description
1 polymer ?
#
loop_
_entity_poly.entity_id
_entity_poly.type
_entity_poly.pdbx_seq_one_letter_code
_entity_poly.pdbx_strand_id
1 'polypeptide(L)'
;MEILKDGDPFLQSPTKLVEDFSTIKDESYKMVQIMIENKGIGLAANQVGLDKCFFVMGSEEEGFLTIANPIIKEISEETVSIEEGCLSFPNLYVNITRPKEIVTKFIDMDG
;
A
#
# COMPACT_ATOMS: atom_id res chain seq x y z
N MET A 1 3.78 7.27 -14.27
CA MET A 1 3.64 6.33 -13.12
C MET A 1 2.69 5.23 -13.53
N GLU A 2 3.16 4.00 -13.55
CA GLU A 2 2.40 2.83 -13.99
C GLU A 2 2.51 1.71 -12.95
N ILE A 3 1.47 0.87 -12.87
CA ILE A 3 1.49 -0.28 -11.97
C ILE A 3 2.41 -1.36 -12.53
N LEU A 4 3.42 -1.76 -11.74
CA LEU A 4 4.31 -2.87 -12.08
C LEU A 4 3.60 -4.19 -11.89
N LYS A 5 3.90 -5.16 -12.74
CA LYS A 5 3.25 -6.49 -12.73
C LYS A 5 4.16 -7.56 -12.16
N ASP A 6 3.58 -8.69 -11.81
CA ASP A 6 4.31 -9.88 -11.37
C ASP A 6 5.47 -10.19 -12.31
N GLY A 7 6.60 -10.54 -11.74
CA GLY A 7 7.84 -10.81 -12.47
C GLY A 7 8.78 -9.62 -12.56
N ASP A 8 8.33 -8.41 -12.21
CA ASP A 8 9.22 -7.26 -12.16
C ASP A 8 10.10 -7.36 -10.90
N PRO A 9 11.44 -7.39 -11.04
CA PRO A 9 12.35 -7.53 -9.90
C PRO A 9 12.19 -6.44 -8.84
N PHE A 10 11.72 -5.26 -9.23
CA PHE A 10 11.53 -4.14 -8.32
C PHE A 10 10.52 -4.46 -7.21
N LEU A 11 9.51 -5.28 -7.51
CA LEU A 11 8.49 -5.69 -6.53
C LEU A 11 9.05 -6.58 -5.42
N GLN A 12 10.18 -7.23 -5.66
CA GLN A 12 10.82 -8.13 -4.71
C GLN A 12 11.90 -7.44 -3.86
N SER A 13 12.23 -6.20 -4.21
CA SER A 13 13.28 -5.46 -3.53
C SER A 13 12.73 -4.73 -2.31
N PRO A 14 13.46 -4.71 -1.16
CA PRO A 14 13.08 -3.89 -0.02
C PRO A 14 13.07 -2.42 -0.39
N THR A 15 12.11 -1.67 0.13
CA THR A 15 12.05 -0.23 -0.07
C THR A 15 12.84 0.51 1.01
N LYS A 16 13.28 1.71 0.68
CA LYS A 16 13.97 2.59 1.62
C LYS A 16 12.96 3.36 2.47
N LEU A 17 13.30 3.60 3.72
CA LEU A 17 12.49 4.47 4.57
C LEU A 17 12.39 5.87 3.94
N VAL A 18 11.24 6.49 4.08
CA VAL A 18 11.05 7.87 3.64
C VAL A 18 11.74 8.79 4.62
N GLU A 19 12.68 9.61 4.13
CA GLU A 19 13.38 10.62 4.90
C GLU A 19 12.97 12.02 4.46
N ASP A 20 12.75 12.21 3.16
CA ASP A 20 12.32 13.47 2.57
C ASP A 20 10.84 13.37 2.18
N PHE A 21 10.01 14.14 2.87
CA PHE A 21 8.56 14.15 2.65
C PHE A 21 8.11 15.20 1.65
N SER A 22 9.03 15.96 1.04
CA SER A 22 8.69 17.07 0.14
C SER A 22 7.89 16.65 -1.09
N THR A 23 8.06 15.41 -1.57
CA THR A 23 7.37 14.89 -2.77
C THR A 23 6.27 13.89 -2.45
N ILE A 24 6.13 13.47 -1.21
CA ILE A 24 5.21 12.39 -0.81
C ILE A 24 3.75 12.78 -1.09
N LYS A 25 3.39 14.01 -0.84
CA LYS A 25 2.02 14.49 -1.05
C LYS A 25 1.60 14.36 -2.52
N ASP A 26 2.42 14.85 -3.44
CA ASP A 26 2.14 14.79 -4.88
C ASP A 26 2.15 13.34 -5.37
N GLU A 27 3.10 12.54 -4.91
CA GLU A 27 3.18 11.13 -5.25
C GLU A 27 1.95 10.37 -4.75
N SER A 28 1.50 10.68 -3.52
CA SER A 28 0.29 10.08 -2.94
C SER A 28 -0.95 10.39 -3.76
N TYR A 29 -1.13 11.62 -4.20
CA TYR A 29 -2.28 12.01 -5.03
C TYR A 29 -2.29 11.27 -6.36
N LYS A 30 -1.13 11.13 -7.01
CA LYS A 30 -1.02 10.37 -8.26
C LYS A 30 -1.33 8.89 -8.04
N MET A 31 -0.85 8.32 -6.94
CA MET A 31 -1.11 6.92 -6.60
C MET A 31 -2.59 6.68 -6.31
N VAL A 32 -3.25 7.59 -5.61
CA VAL A 32 -4.70 7.51 -5.35
C VAL A 32 -5.48 7.48 -6.66
N GLN A 33 -5.12 8.33 -7.63
CA GLN A 33 -5.76 8.33 -8.95
C GLN A 33 -5.61 6.98 -9.66
N ILE A 34 -4.41 6.42 -9.66
CA ILE A 34 -4.14 5.11 -10.26
C ILE A 34 -4.95 4.02 -9.56
N MET A 35 -4.99 4.07 -8.23
CA MET A 35 -5.74 3.11 -7.42
C MET A 35 -7.23 3.14 -7.76
N ILE A 36 -7.83 4.32 -7.84
CA ILE A 36 -9.25 4.51 -8.18
C ILE A 36 -9.52 3.98 -9.60
N GLU A 37 -8.70 4.34 -10.57
CA GLU A 37 -8.86 3.92 -11.97
C GLU A 37 -8.83 2.39 -12.12
N ASN A 38 -8.09 1.71 -11.26
CA ASN A 38 -7.94 0.26 -11.27
C ASN A 38 -8.81 -0.45 -10.22
N LYS A 39 -9.72 0.27 -9.57
CA LYS A 39 -10.66 -0.27 -8.58
C LYS A 39 -9.98 -0.94 -7.38
N GLY A 40 -8.82 -0.44 -6.99
CA GLY A 40 -8.10 -0.91 -5.82
C GLY A 40 -8.50 -0.14 -4.56
N ILE A 41 -8.17 -0.71 -3.41
CA ILE A 41 -8.38 -0.09 -2.09
C ILE A 41 -7.06 0.21 -1.38
N GLY A 42 -5.96 -0.23 -1.96
CA GLY A 42 -4.61 0.04 -1.46
C GLY A 42 -3.59 -0.05 -2.59
N LEU A 43 -2.52 0.71 -2.47
CA LEU A 43 -1.44 0.71 -3.45
C LEU A 43 -0.14 1.15 -2.77
N ALA A 44 0.87 0.28 -2.82
CA ALA A 44 2.18 0.59 -2.27
C ALA A 44 3.05 1.32 -3.29
N ALA A 45 3.94 2.17 -2.81
CA ALA A 45 4.80 2.99 -3.65
C ALA A 45 5.68 2.15 -4.60
N ASN A 46 6.18 1.00 -4.14
CA ASN A 46 6.98 0.14 -4.99
C ASN A 46 6.18 -0.48 -6.16
N GLN A 47 4.87 -0.59 -6.04
CA GLN A 47 4.03 -1.08 -7.14
C GLN A 47 3.97 -0.10 -8.33
N VAL A 48 4.37 1.14 -8.13
CA VAL A 48 4.45 2.16 -9.18
C VAL A 48 5.88 2.62 -9.44
N GLY A 49 6.86 1.85 -8.97
CA GLY A 49 8.28 2.09 -9.27
C GLY A 49 8.98 3.08 -8.36
N LEU A 50 8.40 3.41 -7.21
CA LEU A 50 9.03 4.29 -6.22
C LEU A 50 9.73 3.46 -5.14
N ASP A 51 11.04 3.68 -4.95
CA ASP A 51 11.82 3.02 -3.90
C ASP A 51 11.64 3.76 -2.57
N LYS A 52 10.40 3.71 -2.06
CA LYS A 52 10.01 4.42 -0.84
C LYS A 52 9.04 3.56 -0.04
N CYS A 53 9.22 3.55 1.27
CA CYS A 53 8.40 2.76 2.17
C CYS A 53 7.14 3.52 2.57
N PHE A 54 6.17 3.58 1.66
CA PHE A 54 4.84 4.09 1.97
C PHE A 54 3.79 3.48 1.05
N PHE A 55 2.55 3.57 1.46
CA PHE A 55 1.42 3.17 0.64
C PHE A 55 0.24 4.10 0.88
N VAL A 56 -0.71 4.06 -0.04
CA VAL A 56 -2.00 4.76 0.09
C VAL A 56 -3.10 3.73 0.24
N MET A 57 -4.15 4.07 0.96
CA MET A 57 -5.31 3.23 1.15
C MET A 57 -6.56 4.08 1.35
N GLY A 58 -7.71 3.47 1.10
CA GLY A 58 -8.99 4.12 1.35
C GLY A 58 -9.97 3.97 0.21
N SER A 59 -11.03 4.78 0.29
CA SER A 59 -12.10 4.82 -0.70
C SER A 59 -12.64 6.24 -0.81
N GLU A 60 -13.41 6.50 -1.86
CA GLU A 60 -14.05 7.80 -2.03
C GLU A 60 -15.04 8.10 -0.90
N GLU A 61 -15.66 7.06 -0.32
CA GLU A 61 -16.61 7.21 0.77
C GLU A 61 -15.92 7.53 2.10
N GLU A 62 -14.82 6.86 2.41
CA GLU A 62 -14.14 6.96 3.70
C GLU A 62 -12.94 7.92 3.68
N GLY A 63 -12.52 8.35 2.48
CA GLY A 63 -11.32 9.15 2.30
C GLY A 63 -10.08 8.29 2.15
N PHE A 64 -8.94 8.94 1.94
CA PHE A 64 -7.67 8.29 1.65
C PHE A 64 -6.62 8.66 2.68
N LEU A 65 -5.76 7.70 3.01
CA LEU A 65 -4.64 7.87 3.92
C LEU A 65 -3.34 7.51 3.23
N THR A 66 -2.28 8.24 3.56
CA THR A 66 -0.91 7.87 3.23
C THR A 66 -0.23 7.35 4.49
N ILE A 67 0.31 6.15 4.40
CA ILE A 67 0.96 5.45 5.52
C ILE A 67 2.44 5.31 5.17
N ALA A 68 3.29 6.14 5.78
CA ALA A 68 4.72 6.12 5.54
C ALA A 68 5.48 5.50 6.72
N ASN A 69 6.50 4.73 6.41
CA ASN A 69 7.37 4.07 7.39
C ASN A 69 6.59 3.30 8.46
N PRO A 70 5.62 2.45 8.08
CA PRO A 70 4.78 1.77 9.05
C PRO A 70 5.56 0.77 9.89
N ILE A 71 5.20 0.69 11.17
CA ILE A 71 5.73 -0.30 12.09
C ILE A 71 4.55 -0.99 12.75
N ILE A 72 4.48 -2.31 12.65
CA ILE A 72 3.44 -3.09 13.32
C ILE A 72 3.80 -3.20 14.80
N LYS A 73 2.93 -2.69 15.68
CA LYS A 73 3.14 -2.69 17.13
C LYS A 73 2.47 -3.86 17.82
N GLU A 74 1.29 -4.23 17.36
CA GLU A 74 0.52 -5.32 17.93
C GLU A 74 -0.18 -6.10 16.85
N ILE A 75 -0.34 -7.40 17.06
CA ILE A 75 -1.02 -8.32 16.17
C ILE A 75 -2.04 -9.10 17.01
N SER A 76 -3.29 -9.17 16.55
CA SER A 76 -4.31 -9.92 17.24
C SER A 76 -4.03 -11.43 17.21
N GLU A 77 -4.46 -12.16 18.24
CA GLU A 77 -4.42 -13.62 18.24
C GLU A 77 -5.48 -14.20 17.30
N GLU A 78 -6.62 -13.53 17.21
CA GLU A 78 -7.68 -13.91 16.27
C GLU A 78 -7.22 -13.68 14.84
N THR A 79 -7.59 -14.61 13.96
CA THR A 79 -7.30 -14.54 12.54
C THR A 79 -8.59 -14.50 11.74
N VAL A 80 -8.48 -14.00 10.50
CA VAL A 80 -9.56 -13.99 9.53
C VAL A 80 -9.02 -14.48 8.21
N SER A 81 -9.83 -15.26 7.49
CA SER A 81 -9.49 -15.73 6.15
C SER A 81 -10.38 -15.00 5.15
N ILE A 82 -9.78 -14.26 4.24
CA ILE A 82 -10.50 -13.46 3.23
C ILE A 82 -9.90 -13.69 1.85
N GLU A 83 -10.71 -13.46 0.83
CA GLU A 83 -10.25 -13.45 -0.55
C GLU A 83 -9.60 -12.10 -0.83
N GLU A 84 -8.33 -12.12 -1.21
CA GLU A 84 -7.56 -10.93 -1.50
C GLU A 84 -7.04 -10.92 -2.93
N GLY A 85 -7.02 -9.72 -3.53
CA GLY A 85 -6.41 -9.47 -4.83
C GLY A 85 -5.33 -8.41 -4.73
N CYS A 86 -4.57 -8.25 -5.79
CA CYS A 86 -3.52 -7.23 -5.88
C CYS A 86 -3.49 -6.65 -7.29
N LEU A 87 -3.31 -5.33 -7.41
CA LEU A 87 -3.27 -4.67 -8.72
C LEU A 87 -2.08 -5.13 -9.58
N SER A 88 -1.00 -5.62 -8.97
CA SER A 88 0.13 -6.20 -9.70
C SER A 88 -0.16 -7.62 -10.22
N PHE A 89 -1.24 -8.25 -9.77
CA PHE A 89 -1.71 -9.58 -10.18
C PHE A 89 -3.16 -9.48 -10.63
N PRO A 90 -3.44 -8.88 -11.81
CA PRO A 90 -4.80 -8.68 -12.27
C PRO A 90 -5.57 -10.01 -12.39
N ASN A 91 -6.82 -10.01 -11.91
CA ASN A 91 -7.72 -11.16 -11.97
C ASN A 91 -7.28 -12.38 -11.14
N LEU A 92 -6.26 -12.24 -10.28
CA LEU A 92 -5.85 -13.29 -9.36
C LEU A 92 -6.36 -12.94 -7.96
N TYR A 93 -7.17 -13.83 -7.39
CA TYR A 93 -7.70 -13.70 -6.03
C TYR A 93 -7.39 -14.98 -5.27
N VAL A 94 -6.86 -14.86 -4.07
CA VAL A 94 -6.52 -16.00 -3.21
C VAL A 94 -7.08 -15.79 -1.82
N ASN A 95 -7.41 -16.90 -1.13
CA ASN A 95 -7.82 -16.85 0.26
C ASN A 95 -6.57 -16.79 1.13
N ILE A 96 -6.50 -15.76 1.97
CA ILE A 96 -5.36 -15.52 2.85
C ILE A 96 -5.86 -15.43 4.28
N THR A 97 -5.16 -16.13 5.19
CA THR A 97 -5.42 -16.04 6.63
C THR A 97 -4.47 -15.01 7.22
N ARG A 98 -5.03 -14.01 7.88
CA ARG A 98 -4.26 -12.91 8.48
C ARG A 98 -4.73 -12.65 9.90
N PRO A 99 -3.93 -11.99 10.74
CA PRO A 99 -4.44 -11.44 12.00
C PRO A 99 -5.67 -10.56 11.72
N LYS A 100 -6.68 -10.68 12.55
CA LYS A 100 -7.92 -9.90 12.39
C LYS A 100 -7.69 -8.42 12.57
N GLU A 101 -6.81 -8.06 13.52
CA GLU A 101 -6.47 -6.68 13.84
C GLU A 101 -4.98 -6.52 14.06
N ILE A 102 -4.46 -5.36 13.68
CA ILE A 102 -3.09 -4.95 13.96
C ILE A 102 -3.10 -3.50 14.46
N VAL A 103 -2.09 -3.15 15.25
CA VAL A 103 -1.82 -1.76 15.64
C VAL A 103 -0.54 -1.33 14.94
N THR A 104 -0.63 -0.25 14.18
CA THR A 104 0.48 0.26 13.37
C THR A 104 0.80 1.70 13.76
N LYS A 105 2.08 1.98 13.96
CA LYS A 105 2.59 3.35 14.07
C LYS A 105 3.10 3.76 12.69
N PHE A 106 2.73 4.94 12.24
CA PHE A 106 3.14 5.44 10.92
C PHE A 106 3.26 6.96 10.91
N ILE A 107 3.82 7.48 9.81
CA ILE A 107 3.92 8.91 9.55
C ILE A 107 3.01 9.20 8.35
N ASP A 108 2.25 10.32 8.42
CA ASP A 108 1.37 10.71 7.32
C ASP A 108 2.14 11.46 6.22
N MET A 109 1.43 11.94 5.19
CA MET A 109 2.06 12.58 4.04
C MET A 109 2.72 13.93 4.37
N ASP A 110 2.42 14.51 5.50
CA ASP A 110 2.97 15.79 5.93
C ASP A 110 4.17 15.66 6.86
N GLY A 111 4.49 14.43 7.24
CA GLY A 111 5.64 14.12 8.09
C GLY A 111 5.37 13.99 9.58
#